data_fbc4a4a5537a2a410211ae798cf118ad
#
_entry.id   fbc4a4a5537a2a410211ae798cf118ad
#
_cell.length_a   1.000
_cell.length_b   1.000
_cell.length_c   1.000
_cell.angle_alpha   90.00
_cell.angle_beta   90.00
_cell.angle_gamma   90.00
#
_symmetry.space_group_name_H-M   'P 1'
#
loop_
_entity.id
_entity.type
_entity.pdbx_description
1 polymer ?
#
loop_
_entity_poly.entity_id
_entity_poly.type
_entity_poly.pdbx_seq_one_letter_code
_entity_poly.pdbx_strand_id
1 'polypeptide(L)'
;LFGLHDIASDMGYEKHNEDFGQTFGRWGAPTGAYLVLPFLGSSNVRDGLGSVLDFYVDPLSEVRPYRAQYGLWGTRLVQVRSDLLDASRLLEEASLDKYVFQRDAYLQRRRSLVYDGRPPRPRYDDEPVNRESR
;
A
#
# COMPACT_ATOMS: atom_id res chain seq x y z
N LEU A 1 3.57 8.78 -28.95
CA LEU A 1 3.46 9.16 -27.56
C LEU A 1 3.36 7.95 -26.62
N PHE A 2 4.05 6.92 -26.88
CA PHE A 2 4.19 5.58 -26.29
C PHE A 2 4.41 5.50 -24.76
N GLY A 3 3.69 6.30 -23.96
CA GLY A 3 3.82 6.28 -22.48
C GLY A 3 5.13 6.88 -21.95
N LEU A 4 5.92 7.53 -22.80
CA LEU A 4 7.19 8.15 -22.43
C LEU A 4 7.01 9.59 -21.90
N HIS A 5 5.82 10.17 -22.03
CA HIS A 5 5.51 11.52 -21.58
C HIS A 5 4.31 11.45 -20.64
N ASP A 6 4.48 11.88 -19.41
CA ASP A 6 3.41 12.01 -18.41
C ASP A 6 2.71 13.36 -18.57
N ILE A 7 1.78 13.40 -19.54
CA ILE A 7 1.01 14.61 -19.88
C ILE A 7 0.21 15.10 -18.66
N ALA A 8 -0.23 14.20 -17.78
CA ALA A 8 -1.01 14.58 -16.61
C ALA A 8 -0.17 15.38 -15.62
N SER A 9 1.08 14.96 -15.39
CA SER A 9 2.03 15.73 -14.57
C SER A 9 2.39 17.08 -15.19
N ASP A 10 2.52 17.14 -16.53
CA ASP A 10 2.78 18.40 -17.25
C ASP A 10 1.60 19.37 -17.15
N MET A 11 0.37 18.86 -17.02
CA MET A 11 -0.84 19.65 -16.79
C MET A 11 -1.06 20.03 -15.32
N GLY A 12 -0.12 19.68 -14.43
CA GLY A 12 -0.19 20.00 -13.00
C GLY A 12 -1.08 19.03 -12.18
N TYR A 13 -1.45 17.89 -12.73
CA TYR A 13 -2.16 16.87 -11.97
C TYR A 13 -1.17 16.03 -11.18
N GLU A 14 -1.33 16.00 -9.85
CA GLU A 14 -0.55 15.12 -8.98
C GLU A 14 -0.97 13.65 -9.18
N LYS A 15 0.02 12.78 -9.28
CA LYS A 15 -0.22 11.34 -9.41
C LYS A 15 -0.62 10.75 -8.06
N HIS A 16 -1.88 10.41 -7.93
CA HIS A 16 -2.41 9.68 -6.78
C HIS A 16 -2.51 8.19 -7.13
N ASN A 17 -1.89 7.35 -6.31
CA ASN A 17 -2.03 5.90 -6.40
C ASN A 17 -3.17 5.48 -5.48
N GLU A 18 -4.39 5.57 -5.99
CA GLU A 18 -5.59 5.14 -5.28
C GLU A 18 -5.89 3.66 -5.52
N ASP A 19 -6.42 3.00 -4.51
CA ASP A 19 -6.86 1.61 -4.58
C ASP A 19 -8.12 1.37 -3.74
N PHE A 20 -8.82 0.25 -3.98
CA PHE A 20 -10.03 -0.08 -3.24
C PHE A 20 -9.77 -0.26 -1.73
N GLY A 21 -8.59 -0.68 -1.31
CA GLY A 21 -8.23 -0.75 0.10
C GLY A 21 -8.25 0.61 0.79
N GLN A 22 -7.80 1.67 0.11
CA GLN A 22 -7.90 3.06 0.59
C GLN A 22 -9.36 3.52 0.64
N THR A 23 -10.14 3.23 -0.40
CA THR A 23 -11.58 3.53 -0.45
C THR A 23 -12.31 2.90 0.73
N PHE A 24 -12.08 1.62 1.01
CA PHE A 24 -12.66 0.94 2.17
C PHE A 24 -12.21 1.55 3.50
N GLY A 25 -10.93 1.93 3.60
CA GLY A 25 -10.40 2.63 4.77
C GLY A 25 -11.08 3.98 4.99
N ARG A 26 -11.34 4.72 3.92
CA ARG A 26 -12.04 6.00 3.97
C ARG A 26 -13.50 5.85 4.40
N TRP A 27 -14.14 4.75 4.04
CA TRP A 27 -15.49 4.39 4.48
C TRP A 27 -15.55 3.86 5.92
N GLY A 28 -14.40 3.74 6.59
CA GLY A 28 -14.31 3.32 7.99
C GLY A 28 -14.11 1.82 8.18
N ALA A 29 -13.83 1.06 7.12
CA ALA A 29 -13.51 -0.36 7.26
C ALA A 29 -12.19 -0.54 8.04
N PRO A 30 -12.17 -1.41 9.07
CA PRO A 30 -10.97 -1.65 9.86
C PRO A 30 -9.88 -2.29 9.00
N THR A 31 -8.63 -1.99 9.33
CA THR A 31 -7.45 -2.53 8.63
C THR A 31 -7.40 -4.06 8.66
N GLY A 32 -7.82 -4.65 9.80
CA GLY A 32 -7.71 -6.07 10.04
C GLY A 32 -6.28 -6.53 10.33
N ALA A 33 -6.05 -7.86 10.28
CA ALA A 33 -4.76 -8.45 10.55
C ALA A 33 -3.73 -8.07 9.47
N TYR A 34 -2.48 -7.84 9.91
CA TYR A 34 -1.35 -7.67 9.00
C TYR A 34 -0.96 -9.02 8.39
N LEU A 35 -0.71 -9.03 7.11
CA LEU A 35 -0.36 -10.20 6.31
C LEU A 35 0.88 -9.90 5.46
N VAL A 36 1.69 -10.91 5.22
CA VAL A 36 2.75 -10.84 4.21
C VAL A 36 2.36 -11.77 3.07
N LEU A 37 2.00 -11.17 1.94
CA LEU A 37 1.60 -11.93 0.76
C LEU A 37 2.83 -12.34 -0.06
N PRO A 38 2.91 -13.60 -0.53
CA PRO A 38 3.99 -14.00 -1.42
C PRO A 38 3.96 -13.13 -2.68
N PHE A 39 5.13 -12.68 -3.14
CA PHE A 39 5.35 -11.79 -4.28
C PHE A 39 4.86 -10.35 -4.14
N LEU A 40 3.78 -10.08 -3.40
CA LEU A 40 3.18 -8.76 -3.24
C LEU A 40 3.70 -8.02 -1.99
N GLY A 41 4.30 -8.75 -1.02
CA GLY A 41 4.88 -8.16 0.18
C GLY A 41 3.87 -7.83 1.28
N SER A 42 4.12 -6.74 2.01
CA SER A 42 3.30 -6.32 3.14
C SER A 42 1.89 -5.94 2.72
N SER A 43 0.89 -6.46 3.43
CA SER A 43 -0.53 -6.20 3.20
C SER A 43 -1.31 -6.29 4.53
N ASN A 44 -2.60 -6.10 4.47
CA ASN A 44 -3.56 -6.40 5.54
C ASN A 44 -4.84 -6.97 4.92
N VAL A 45 -5.75 -7.48 5.74
CA VAL A 45 -6.98 -8.12 5.26
C VAL A 45 -7.80 -7.19 4.38
N ARG A 46 -8.01 -5.93 4.79
CA ARG A 46 -8.76 -4.95 4.01
C ARG A 46 -8.13 -4.66 2.65
N ASP A 47 -6.82 -4.39 2.65
CA ASP A 47 -6.10 -4.03 1.44
C ASP A 47 -5.93 -5.24 0.52
N GLY A 48 -5.79 -6.44 1.08
CA GLY A 48 -5.80 -7.69 0.32
C GLY A 48 -7.11 -7.92 -0.42
N LEU A 49 -8.25 -7.68 0.25
CA LEU A 49 -9.57 -7.72 -0.40
C LEU A 49 -9.72 -6.61 -1.46
N GLY A 50 -9.23 -5.40 -1.15
CA GLY A 50 -9.18 -4.30 -2.11
C GLY A 50 -8.41 -4.67 -3.37
N SER A 51 -7.24 -5.30 -3.22
CA SER A 51 -6.40 -5.72 -4.35
C SER A 51 -7.08 -6.74 -5.27
N VAL A 52 -7.97 -7.57 -4.74
CA VAL A 52 -8.77 -8.48 -5.59
C VAL A 52 -9.70 -7.68 -6.49
N LEU A 53 -10.34 -6.64 -5.97
CA LEU A 53 -11.20 -5.76 -6.76
C LEU A 53 -10.38 -4.92 -7.76
N ASP A 54 -9.24 -4.38 -7.33
CA ASP A 54 -8.30 -3.67 -8.21
C ASP A 54 -7.92 -4.54 -9.42
N PHE A 55 -7.67 -5.84 -9.17
CA PHE A 55 -7.33 -6.79 -10.23
C PHE A 55 -8.48 -6.97 -11.25
N TYR A 56 -9.73 -7.02 -10.79
CA TYR A 56 -10.88 -7.18 -11.69
C TYR A 56 -11.14 -5.92 -12.53
N VAL A 57 -10.83 -4.74 -12.01
CA VAL A 57 -11.08 -3.45 -12.67
C VAL A 57 -9.85 -2.97 -13.45
N ASP A 58 -8.70 -3.65 -13.29
CA ASP A 58 -7.44 -3.27 -13.95
C ASP A 58 -7.59 -3.31 -15.48
N PRO A 59 -7.37 -2.19 -16.19
CA PRO A 59 -7.45 -2.14 -17.65
C PRO A 59 -6.47 -3.08 -18.36
N LEU A 60 -5.45 -3.59 -17.68
CA LEU A 60 -4.56 -4.63 -18.22
C LEU A 60 -5.31 -5.93 -18.51
N SER A 61 -6.45 -6.19 -17.86
CA SER A 61 -7.28 -7.36 -18.11
C SER A 61 -7.93 -7.34 -19.50
N GLU A 62 -8.09 -6.16 -20.10
CA GLU A 62 -8.68 -5.95 -21.45
C GLU A 62 -7.64 -5.97 -22.57
N VAL A 63 -6.35 -6.05 -22.26
CA VAL A 63 -5.28 -6.03 -23.27
C VAL A 63 -5.29 -7.33 -24.07
N ARG A 64 -5.44 -7.22 -25.38
CA ARG A 64 -5.29 -8.32 -26.34
C ARG A 64 -4.16 -8.02 -27.32
N PRO A 65 -3.37 -9.00 -27.74
CA PRO A 65 -3.43 -10.46 -27.49
C PRO A 65 -2.93 -10.82 -26.08
N TYR A 66 -3.39 -11.94 -25.55
CA TYR A 66 -3.02 -12.46 -24.21
C TYR A 66 -1.52 -12.53 -23.93
N ARG A 67 -0.70 -12.74 -24.96
CA ARG A 67 0.77 -12.74 -24.84
C ARG A 67 1.30 -11.37 -24.37
N ALA A 68 0.72 -10.29 -24.87
CA ALA A 68 1.09 -8.93 -24.43
C ALA A 68 0.62 -8.68 -23.01
N GLN A 69 -0.58 -9.12 -22.66
CA GLN A 69 -1.13 -9.04 -21.31
C GLN A 69 -0.22 -9.75 -20.30
N TYR A 70 0.15 -11.00 -20.53
CA TYR A 70 1.07 -11.74 -19.64
C TYR A 70 2.46 -11.10 -19.57
N GLY A 71 2.95 -10.53 -20.67
CA GLY A 71 4.20 -9.77 -20.68
C GLY A 71 4.14 -8.53 -19.79
N LEU A 72 3.08 -7.76 -19.87
CA LEU A 72 2.86 -6.58 -19.03
C LEU A 72 2.71 -6.95 -17.54
N TRP A 73 1.95 -8.00 -17.22
CA TRP A 73 1.84 -8.53 -15.86
C TRP A 73 3.20 -8.98 -15.31
N GLY A 74 3.98 -9.71 -16.12
CA GLY A 74 5.33 -10.13 -15.75
C GLY A 74 6.24 -8.94 -15.46
N THR A 75 6.23 -7.91 -16.32
CA THR A 75 7.02 -6.68 -16.11
C THR A 75 6.59 -5.96 -14.84
N ARG A 76 5.28 -5.83 -14.60
CA ARG A 76 4.76 -5.23 -13.37
C ARG A 76 5.20 -5.99 -12.11
N LEU A 77 5.18 -7.32 -12.16
CA LEU A 77 5.64 -8.15 -11.05
C LEU A 77 7.13 -7.96 -10.77
N VAL A 78 7.96 -7.91 -11.80
CA VAL A 78 9.41 -7.65 -11.68
C VAL A 78 9.65 -6.26 -11.09
N GLN A 79 8.92 -5.24 -11.54
CA GLN A 79 9.03 -3.88 -11.01
C GLN A 79 8.67 -3.83 -9.53
N VAL A 80 7.53 -4.40 -9.12
CA VAL A 80 7.11 -4.46 -7.71
C VAL A 80 8.18 -5.18 -6.87
N ARG A 81 8.75 -6.26 -7.40
CA ARG A 81 9.81 -7.00 -6.70
C ARG A 81 11.10 -6.19 -6.58
N SER A 82 11.48 -5.46 -7.63
CA SER A 82 12.64 -4.57 -7.61
C SER A 82 12.52 -3.50 -6.53
N ASP A 83 11.37 -2.83 -6.46
CA ASP A 83 11.11 -1.79 -5.46
C ASP A 83 11.18 -2.34 -4.02
N LEU A 84 10.74 -3.59 -3.82
CA LEU A 84 10.80 -4.27 -2.52
C LEU A 84 12.21 -4.70 -2.11
N LEU A 85 13.12 -4.95 -3.07
CA LEU A 85 14.49 -5.36 -2.74
C LEU A 85 15.29 -4.27 -2.05
N ASP A 86 15.17 -3.03 -2.53
CA ASP A 86 15.88 -1.89 -1.93
C ASP A 86 15.35 -1.59 -0.52
N ALA A 87 14.03 -1.65 -0.34
CA ALA A 87 13.42 -1.54 0.97
C ALA A 87 13.88 -2.65 1.93
N SER A 88 14.02 -3.89 1.44
CA SER A 88 14.45 -5.03 2.26
C SER A 88 15.88 -4.87 2.76
N ARG A 89 16.80 -4.34 1.94
CA ARG A 89 18.21 -4.10 2.35
C ARG A 89 18.30 -3.06 3.46
N LEU A 90 17.56 -1.95 3.33
CA LEU A 90 17.51 -0.92 4.37
C LEU A 90 16.94 -1.47 5.69
N LEU A 91 15.96 -2.37 5.60
CA LEU A 91 15.38 -3.05 6.76
C LEU A 91 16.38 -3.97 7.47
N GLU A 92 17.24 -4.65 6.70
CA GLU A 92 18.25 -5.56 7.25
C GLU A 92 19.31 -4.83 8.06
N GLU A 93 19.64 -3.62 7.68
CA GLU A 93 20.67 -2.81 8.35
C GLU A 93 20.11 -2.04 9.55
N ALA A 94 18.83 -1.67 9.55
CA ALA A 94 18.26 -0.71 10.50
C ALA A 94 17.50 -1.32 11.69
N SER A 95 17.14 -2.61 11.69
CA SER A 95 16.20 -3.12 12.69
C SER A 95 16.65 -4.39 13.41
N LEU A 96 16.52 -4.39 14.75
CA LEU A 96 16.65 -5.60 15.60
C LEU A 96 15.49 -6.60 15.35
N ASP A 97 14.26 -6.09 15.08
CA ASP A 97 13.08 -6.90 14.75
C ASP A 97 12.49 -6.44 13.41
N LYS A 98 12.85 -7.19 12.36
CA LYS A 98 12.45 -6.91 10.99
C LYS A 98 10.91 -6.95 10.81
N TYR A 99 10.24 -7.88 11.50
CA TYR A 99 8.80 -8.04 11.37
C TYR A 99 8.04 -6.85 11.96
N VAL A 100 8.37 -6.46 13.18
CA VAL A 100 7.71 -5.33 13.85
C VAL A 100 7.94 -4.05 13.06
N PHE A 101 9.16 -3.80 12.64
CA PHE A 101 9.51 -2.61 11.85
C PHE A 101 8.74 -2.58 10.51
N GLN A 102 8.74 -3.68 9.76
CA GLN A 102 8.07 -3.77 8.47
C GLN A 102 6.56 -3.59 8.60
N ARG A 103 5.95 -4.21 9.61
CA ARG A 103 4.53 -4.07 9.91
C ARG A 103 4.17 -2.62 10.24
N ASP A 104 4.90 -2.00 11.12
CA ASP A 104 4.58 -0.66 11.62
C ASP A 104 4.82 0.39 10.54
N ALA A 105 5.89 0.28 9.76
CA ALA A 105 6.16 1.13 8.60
C ALA A 105 5.04 1.01 7.55
N TYR A 106 4.59 -0.22 7.25
CA TYR A 106 3.49 -0.46 6.33
C TYR A 106 2.19 0.16 6.84
N LEU A 107 1.81 -0.10 8.09
CA LEU A 107 0.56 0.41 8.67
C LEU A 107 0.55 1.94 8.75
N GLN A 108 1.68 2.55 9.10
CA GLN A 108 1.83 4.00 9.15
C GLN A 108 1.70 4.63 7.75
N ARG A 109 2.41 4.08 6.77
CA ARG A 109 2.30 4.53 5.37
C ARG A 109 0.86 4.38 4.86
N ARG A 110 0.25 3.23 5.13
CA ARG A 110 -1.11 2.95 4.68
C ARG A 110 -2.15 3.88 5.30
N ARG A 111 -1.99 4.19 6.58
CA ARG A 111 -2.82 5.20 7.26
C ARG A 111 -2.66 6.58 6.62
N SER A 112 -1.45 6.98 6.29
CA SER A 112 -1.18 8.24 5.59
C SER A 112 -1.90 8.29 4.24
N LEU A 113 -1.82 7.21 3.44
CA LEU A 113 -2.47 7.13 2.12
C LEU A 113 -4.01 7.22 2.23
N VAL A 114 -4.64 6.50 3.16
CA VAL A 114 -6.10 6.55 3.37
C VAL A 114 -6.61 7.97 3.68
N TYR A 115 -5.78 8.82 4.23
CA TYR A 115 -6.13 10.20 4.61
C TYR A 115 -5.37 11.27 3.82
N ASP A 116 -4.86 10.94 2.64
CA ASP A 116 -4.16 11.88 1.74
C ASP A 116 -3.05 12.67 2.45
N GLY A 117 -2.24 11.98 3.25
CA GLY A 117 -1.14 12.58 4.01
C GLY A 117 -1.57 13.35 5.28
N ARG A 118 -2.87 13.38 5.60
CA ARG A 118 -3.43 14.10 6.75
C ARG A 118 -4.18 13.17 7.70
N PRO A 119 -3.54 12.14 8.27
CA PRO A 119 -4.22 11.21 9.17
C PRO A 119 -4.69 11.94 10.45
N PRO A 120 -5.88 11.58 10.99
CA PRO A 120 -6.33 12.11 12.25
C PRO A 120 -5.32 11.78 13.36
N ARG A 121 -5.08 12.74 14.26
CA ARG A 121 -4.17 12.53 15.40
C ARG A 121 -4.73 11.42 16.28
N PRO A 122 -3.87 10.51 16.79
CA PRO A 122 -4.30 9.55 17.81
C PRO A 122 -4.84 10.32 19.01
N ARG A 123 -6.04 9.96 19.49
CA ARG A 123 -6.51 10.43 20.80
C ARG A 123 -5.74 9.65 21.86
N TYR A 124 -4.87 10.33 22.58
CA TYR A 124 -4.19 9.78 23.75
C TYR A 124 -5.03 9.93 25.02
N ASP A 125 -6.28 10.43 24.90
CA ASP A 125 -7.14 10.78 26.04
C ASP A 125 -7.80 9.56 26.70
N ASP A 126 -7.61 8.36 26.18
CA ASP A 126 -8.26 7.13 26.66
C ASP A 126 -7.32 6.23 27.50
N GLU A 127 -6.12 6.66 27.87
CA GLU A 127 -5.40 5.98 28.95
C GLU A 127 -6.07 6.35 30.28
N PRO A 128 -6.63 5.37 31.01
CA PRO A 128 -7.10 5.63 32.35
C PRO A 128 -5.89 6.07 33.19
N VAL A 129 -5.84 7.35 33.54
CA VAL A 129 -4.87 7.86 34.50
C VAL A 129 -5.08 7.04 35.79
N ASN A 130 -4.18 6.09 36.01
CA ASN A 130 -4.19 5.30 37.24
C ASN A 130 -3.96 6.25 38.42
N ARG A 131 -5.07 6.68 39.05
CA ARG A 131 -5.09 7.53 40.25
C ARG A 131 -4.85 6.76 41.53
N GLU A 132 -4.16 5.62 41.46
CA GLU A 132 -3.80 4.84 42.64
C GLU A 132 -2.34 5.10 43.06
N SER A 133 -1.99 6.33 43.35
CA SER A 133 -0.81 6.64 44.18
C SER A 133 -1.00 7.94 44.94
N ARG A 134 -1.89 7.90 45.93
CA ARG A 134 -1.84 8.82 47.07
C ARG A 134 -2.20 8.09 48.36
#